data_16263ba4ff9deb1c8a8c226620bdaefe
#
_entry.id   16263ba4ff9deb1c8a8c226620bdaefe
#
_cell.length_a   1.000
_cell.length_b   1.000
_cell.length_c   1.000
_cell.angle_alpha   90.00
_cell.angle_beta   90.00
_cell.angle_gamma   90.00
#
_symmetry.space_group_name_H-M   'P 1'
#
loop_
_entity.id
_entity.type
_entity.pdbx_description
1 polymer ?
#
loop_
_entity_poly.entity_id
_entity_poly.type
_entity_poly.pdbx_seq_one_letter_code
_entity_poly.pdbx_strand_id
1 'polypeptide(L)'
;MSRLSLMIDMERCIGCKSCEAACKAEHGLGPGENRNRVVWLGDTTQPALDFLTLSCQHCERPACLRACPVAPKAIFKDPDTGVVRINEDRCTGCGECVIACPYGAMGYDAIDHHAVKCDLCHDRRAVGRRPACATVCPGEAITFGDRDDHLETIRAEGRRAVDHDAFLLNPSNIFLERIKASAPAAEGFTMAGRHRPAVIDDPKRRQALSPDDVVFPYRSTREQRAPDKIISGGCTICFNCCPTQYHLKDGKVIRVTGNEDDPQWKGKVCPKSQFLLQLHNSPDRLTQPLKRVGKRGEGKFEPISWEQALDEIAAKLEAVRAEHGPEALALFAGTRTGTLTRKGYIRLFTQMWGTPNFTDTEPFCSEAKAVAYDQTIGMLGSGNSYTPGDLGSAALYVYFGDNQAESRPVHFGMINDWRLKNGAKMVVVDPRLTVTASKADQWFAVRPGTDLALALALAHHVFEHNLQDQRFCDNWVEGWDAWRDYLMAKGYSPDWAAGITGIEAAQIRALADDIARADGCVMFAARGVNQHANGTQTNRALMFLAAITGNIGRKGGAFFNFGTPSPVVANAPADRIRHPEKPMAGVNPARWLDAMQTADPYPI
;
A
#
# COMPACT_ATOMS: atom_id res chain seq x y z
N MET A 1 9.91 1.93 39.02
CA MET A 1 10.25 0.81 38.11
C MET A 1 9.66 1.15 36.75
N SER A 2 10.47 1.13 35.72
CA SER A 2 10.00 1.35 34.35
C SER A 2 9.00 0.28 33.95
N ARG A 3 7.95 0.65 33.23
CA ARG A 3 6.92 -0.27 32.79
C ARG A 3 6.76 -0.14 31.28
N LEU A 4 7.60 -0.88 30.55
CA LEU A 4 7.60 -0.82 29.11
C LEU A 4 6.25 -1.24 28.51
N SER A 5 5.82 -0.51 27.49
CA SER A 5 4.52 -0.68 26.85
C SER A 5 4.54 -0.35 25.37
N LEU A 6 3.49 -0.79 24.66
CA LEU A 6 3.10 -0.26 23.35
C LEU A 6 1.89 0.65 23.56
N MET A 7 1.93 1.82 22.93
CA MET A 7 0.75 2.66 22.72
C MET A 7 0.30 2.49 21.28
N ILE A 8 -0.97 2.14 21.09
CA ILE A 8 -1.57 1.89 19.78
C ILE A 8 -2.63 2.94 19.51
N ASP A 9 -2.40 3.77 18.51
CA ASP A 9 -3.33 4.83 18.10
C ASP A 9 -4.26 4.32 17.00
N MET A 10 -5.57 4.18 17.32
CA MET A 10 -6.58 3.71 16.37
C MET A 10 -6.87 4.72 15.25
N GLU A 11 -6.64 6.02 15.47
CA GLU A 11 -6.76 7.04 14.44
C GLU A 11 -5.71 6.85 13.33
N ARG A 12 -4.51 6.44 13.71
CA ARG A 12 -3.37 6.20 12.82
C ARG A 12 -3.36 4.81 12.21
N CYS A 13 -3.99 3.84 12.86
CA CYS A 13 -3.96 2.45 12.39
C CYS A 13 -4.85 2.26 11.16
N ILE A 14 -4.26 1.80 10.06
CA ILE A 14 -4.91 1.53 8.77
C ILE A 14 -5.12 0.02 8.50
N GLY A 15 -4.93 -0.83 9.49
CA GLY A 15 -5.14 -2.27 9.34
C GLY A 15 -4.19 -3.00 8.36
N CYS A 16 -3.09 -2.38 7.95
CA CYS A 16 -2.22 -2.86 6.85
C CYS A 16 -1.44 -4.16 7.14
N LYS A 17 -1.44 -4.65 8.39
CA LYS A 17 -0.74 -5.87 8.85
C LYS A 17 0.79 -5.84 8.73
N SER A 18 1.42 -4.69 8.49
CA SER A 18 2.89 -4.57 8.47
C SER A 18 3.52 -5.05 9.77
N CYS A 19 2.89 -4.75 10.91
CA CYS A 19 3.34 -5.15 12.23
C CYS A 19 3.30 -6.68 12.44
N GLU A 20 2.29 -7.38 11.91
CA GLU A 20 2.22 -8.85 11.93
C GLU A 20 3.38 -9.46 11.12
N ALA A 21 3.54 -9.00 9.88
CA ALA A 21 4.58 -9.50 8.98
C ALA A 21 5.99 -9.26 9.54
N ALA A 22 6.24 -8.06 10.09
CA ALA A 22 7.53 -7.75 10.71
C ALA A 22 7.81 -8.59 11.96
N CYS A 23 6.80 -8.83 12.79
CA CYS A 23 6.92 -9.68 13.95
C CYS A 23 7.26 -11.13 13.55
N LYS A 24 6.60 -11.65 12.51
CA LYS A 24 6.91 -12.97 11.96
C LYS A 24 8.34 -13.06 11.43
N ALA A 25 8.76 -12.08 10.64
CA ALA A 25 10.09 -12.03 10.07
C ALA A 25 11.20 -11.89 11.15
N GLU A 26 10.93 -11.09 12.20
CA GLU A 26 11.90 -10.88 13.29
C GLU A 26 12.08 -12.11 14.15
N HIS A 27 10.98 -12.80 14.48
CA HIS A 27 10.99 -13.92 15.41
C HIS A 27 10.99 -15.29 14.73
N GLY A 28 11.04 -15.36 13.39
CA GLY A 28 11.04 -16.61 12.64
C GLY A 28 9.78 -17.46 12.86
N LEU A 29 8.62 -16.82 12.96
CA LEU A 29 7.37 -17.51 13.25
C LEU A 29 6.80 -18.22 12.02
N GLY A 30 6.39 -19.45 12.18
CA GLY A 30 5.81 -20.28 11.14
C GLY A 30 4.37 -19.91 10.76
N PRO A 31 3.78 -20.64 9.78
CA PRO A 31 2.38 -20.48 9.44
C PRO A 31 1.47 -20.73 10.65
N GLY A 32 0.49 -19.86 10.87
CA GLY A 32 -0.44 -19.96 12.00
C GLY A 32 0.07 -19.36 13.32
N GLU A 33 1.36 -19.15 13.49
CA GLU A 33 1.95 -18.56 14.68
C GLU A 33 1.89 -17.04 14.63
N ASN A 34 1.45 -16.39 15.71
CA ASN A 34 1.39 -14.94 15.80
C ASN A 34 1.70 -14.48 17.22
N ARG A 35 2.63 -13.52 17.36
CA ARG A 35 2.88 -12.79 18.62
C ARG A 35 2.11 -11.47 18.70
N ASN A 36 1.63 -10.98 17.56
CA ASN A 36 0.68 -9.88 17.44
C ASN A 36 -0.27 -10.14 16.27
N ARG A 37 -1.41 -9.45 16.26
CA ARG A 37 -2.39 -9.52 15.16
C ARG A 37 -3.14 -8.21 15.03
N VAL A 38 -3.53 -7.87 13.81
CA VAL A 38 -4.44 -6.75 13.53
C VAL A 38 -5.87 -7.25 13.62
N VAL A 39 -6.65 -6.57 14.44
CA VAL A 39 -8.07 -6.86 14.65
C VAL A 39 -8.89 -5.75 14.02
N TRP A 40 -9.92 -6.11 13.32
CA TRP A 40 -10.92 -5.20 12.79
C TRP A 40 -12.00 -5.00 13.85
N LEU A 41 -12.31 -3.73 14.14
CA LEU A 41 -13.31 -3.31 15.10
C LEU A 41 -14.45 -2.67 14.30
N GLY A 42 -15.48 -3.37 14.03
CA GLY A 42 -16.60 -2.82 13.28
C GLY A 42 -17.42 -3.92 12.65
N ASP A 43 -18.68 -3.65 12.50
CA ASP A 43 -19.59 -4.46 11.71
C ASP A 43 -19.48 -4.00 10.25
N THR A 44 -19.49 -4.94 9.32
CA THR A 44 -19.52 -4.66 7.88
C THR A 44 -20.74 -3.86 7.44
N THR A 45 -21.72 -3.73 8.31
CA THR A 45 -22.95 -2.95 8.10
C THR A 45 -22.83 -1.49 8.58
N GLN A 46 -21.77 -1.12 9.32
CA GLN A 46 -21.56 0.25 9.78
C GLN A 46 -20.39 0.92 9.03
N PRO A 47 -20.48 2.22 8.75
CA PRO A 47 -19.49 2.94 7.93
C PRO A 47 -18.19 3.27 8.68
N ALA A 48 -17.81 2.52 9.71
CA ALA A 48 -16.55 2.72 10.44
C ALA A 48 -15.65 1.49 10.27
N LEU A 49 -14.47 1.70 9.66
CA LEU A 49 -13.41 0.71 9.58
C LEU A 49 -12.32 1.08 10.58
N ASP A 50 -12.43 0.53 11.79
CA ASP A 50 -11.45 0.71 12.85
C ASP A 50 -10.57 -0.52 12.99
N PHE A 51 -9.30 -0.27 13.29
CA PHE A 51 -8.29 -1.31 13.38
C PHE A 51 -7.43 -1.10 14.63
N LEU A 52 -7.02 -2.18 15.24
CA LEU A 52 -5.98 -2.13 16.26
C LEU A 52 -5.04 -3.33 16.16
N THR A 53 -3.83 -3.16 16.65
CA THR A 53 -2.85 -4.25 16.79
C THR A 53 -2.92 -4.82 18.19
N LEU A 54 -3.30 -6.08 18.30
CA LEU A 54 -3.38 -6.80 19.57
C LEU A 54 -2.14 -7.67 19.77
N SER A 55 -1.44 -7.48 20.89
CA SER A 55 -0.30 -8.28 21.32
C SER A 55 -0.42 -8.62 22.81
N CYS A 56 0.59 -9.28 23.39
CA CYS A 56 0.63 -9.47 24.83
C CYS A 56 0.53 -8.13 25.58
N GLN A 57 -0.34 -8.05 26.58
CA GLN A 57 -0.61 -6.83 27.33
C GLN A 57 0.40 -6.58 28.47
N HIS A 58 1.34 -7.48 28.71
CA HIS A 58 2.34 -7.39 29.78
C HIS A 58 1.75 -6.97 31.13
N CYS A 59 0.67 -7.65 31.50
CA CYS A 59 -0.14 -7.35 32.68
C CYS A 59 0.68 -7.24 33.96
N GLU A 60 0.22 -6.37 34.87
CA GLU A 60 0.80 -6.28 36.23
C GLU A 60 0.60 -7.58 37.00
N ARG A 61 -0.59 -8.17 36.86
CA ARG A 61 -1.01 -9.42 37.49
C ARG A 61 -1.26 -10.51 36.44
N PRO A 62 -0.21 -11.06 35.76
CA PRO A 62 -0.39 -11.92 34.59
C PRO A 62 -1.12 -13.22 34.92
N ALA A 63 -2.27 -13.46 34.31
CA ALA A 63 -3.00 -14.71 34.46
C ALA A 63 -2.21 -15.92 33.93
N CYS A 64 -1.49 -15.73 32.82
CA CYS A 64 -0.63 -16.75 32.22
C CYS A 64 0.52 -17.20 33.15
N LEU A 65 1.11 -16.29 33.91
CA LEU A 65 2.14 -16.63 34.91
C LEU A 65 1.54 -17.45 36.06
N ARG A 66 0.35 -17.09 36.52
CA ARG A 66 -0.34 -17.86 37.58
C ARG A 66 -0.68 -19.26 37.12
N ALA A 67 -1.15 -19.41 35.88
CA ALA A 67 -1.55 -20.69 35.31
C ALA A 67 -0.38 -21.62 34.94
N CYS A 68 0.84 -21.12 34.85
CA CYS A 68 2.01 -21.94 34.52
C CYS A 68 2.27 -22.99 35.63
N PRO A 69 2.21 -24.30 35.31
CA PRO A 69 2.41 -25.36 36.33
C PRO A 69 3.87 -25.70 36.59
N VAL A 70 4.79 -25.24 35.75
CA VAL A 70 6.21 -25.59 35.80
C VAL A 70 6.89 -24.98 37.03
N ALA A 71 7.80 -25.69 37.67
CA ALA A 71 8.57 -25.22 38.83
C ALA A 71 10.09 -25.38 38.56
N PRO A 72 10.88 -24.30 38.56
CA PRO A 72 10.44 -22.90 38.61
C PRO A 72 9.67 -22.52 37.35
N LYS A 73 8.73 -21.58 37.47
CA LYS A 73 7.82 -21.22 36.39
C LYS A 73 8.56 -20.83 35.10
N ALA A 74 8.07 -21.35 33.96
CA ALA A 74 8.58 -20.97 32.64
C ALA A 74 8.19 -19.51 32.26
N ILE A 75 7.04 -19.04 32.76
CA ILE A 75 6.62 -17.65 32.57
C ILE A 75 7.07 -16.82 33.76
N PHE A 76 7.69 -15.68 33.50
CA PHE A 76 8.16 -14.76 34.51
C PHE A 76 7.95 -13.31 34.11
N LYS A 77 7.94 -12.40 35.06
CA LYS A 77 7.90 -10.96 34.84
C LYS A 77 9.28 -10.39 35.13
N ASP A 78 9.82 -9.70 34.15
CA ASP A 78 11.11 -9.02 34.26
C ASP A 78 10.98 -7.87 35.29
N PRO A 79 11.77 -7.85 36.35
CA PRO A 79 11.61 -6.88 37.43
C PRO A 79 11.96 -5.44 37.04
N ASP A 80 12.87 -5.26 36.08
CA ASP A 80 13.35 -3.93 35.67
C ASP A 80 12.44 -3.26 34.66
N THR A 81 11.84 -4.05 33.77
CA THR A 81 11.07 -3.56 32.64
C THR A 81 9.57 -3.83 32.73
N GLY A 82 9.13 -4.66 33.66
CA GLY A 82 7.74 -5.11 33.79
C GLY A 82 7.27 -6.04 32.66
N VAL A 83 8.14 -6.43 31.73
CA VAL A 83 7.82 -7.27 30.58
C VAL A 83 7.60 -8.72 31.02
N VAL A 84 6.45 -9.29 30.66
CA VAL A 84 6.19 -10.72 30.89
C VAL A 84 6.88 -11.52 29.78
N ARG A 85 7.71 -12.50 30.13
CA ARG A 85 8.52 -13.32 29.24
C ARG A 85 8.29 -14.81 29.47
N ILE A 86 8.73 -15.64 28.52
CA ILE A 86 8.75 -17.09 28.61
C ILE A 86 10.22 -17.54 28.54
N ASN A 87 10.61 -18.42 29.43
CA ASN A 87 11.83 -19.19 29.29
C ASN A 87 11.46 -20.45 28.48
N GLU A 88 11.91 -20.50 27.25
CA GLU A 88 11.56 -21.57 26.29
C GLU A 88 12.15 -22.92 26.75
N ASP A 89 13.35 -22.94 27.33
CA ASP A 89 14.01 -24.16 27.83
C ASP A 89 13.23 -24.83 29.00
N ARG A 90 12.44 -24.05 29.73
CA ARG A 90 11.61 -24.55 30.83
C ARG A 90 10.19 -24.88 30.42
N CYS A 91 9.77 -24.40 29.24
CA CYS A 91 8.39 -24.56 28.78
C CYS A 91 8.10 -26.00 28.38
N THR A 92 7.14 -26.64 29.02
CA THR A 92 6.72 -28.02 28.71
C THR A 92 5.63 -28.11 27.64
N GLY A 93 5.21 -26.98 27.09
CA GLY A 93 4.17 -26.96 26.04
C GLY A 93 2.76 -27.34 26.51
N CYS A 94 2.48 -27.30 27.81
CA CYS A 94 1.18 -27.73 28.35
C CYS A 94 -0.03 -26.90 27.88
N GLY A 95 0.17 -25.68 27.35
CA GLY A 95 -0.89 -24.81 26.82
C GLY A 95 -1.75 -24.07 27.85
N GLU A 96 -1.58 -24.31 29.16
CA GLU A 96 -2.39 -23.71 30.24
C GLU A 96 -2.39 -22.18 30.19
N CYS A 97 -1.24 -21.57 29.86
CA CYS A 97 -1.10 -20.12 29.73
C CYS A 97 -1.85 -19.55 28.51
N VAL A 98 -2.04 -20.35 27.46
CA VAL A 98 -2.81 -19.95 26.27
C VAL A 98 -4.30 -19.84 26.63
N ILE A 99 -4.79 -20.84 27.34
CA ILE A 99 -6.20 -20.89 27.82
C ILE A 99 -6.46 -19.78 28.83
N ALA A 100 -5.53 -19.56 29.76
CA ALA A 100 -5.67 -18.58 30.82
C ALA A 100 -5.58 -17.11 30.38
N CYS A 101 -5.11 -16.82 29.18
CA CYS A 101 -4.97 -15.44 28.72
C CYS A 101 -6.31 -14.85 28.26
N PRO A 102 -6.93 -13.91 29.00
CA PRO A 102 -8.24 -13.39 28.61
C PRO A 102 -8.19 -12.50 27.38
N TYR A 103 -7.01 -11.96 27.02
CA TYR A 103 -6.80 -11.16 25.82
C TYR A 103 -6.52 -12.02 24.57
N GLY A 104 -6.40 -13.35 24.71
CA GLY A 104 -6.03 -14.24 23.62
C GLY A 104 -4.70 -13.85 22.96
N ALA A 105 -3.76 -13.29 23.73
CA ALA A 105 -2.49 -12.75 23.25
C ALA A 105 -1.33 -13.74 23.36
N MET A 106 -1.62 -14.98 23.76
CA MET A 106 -0.69 -16.10 23.78
C MET A 106 -0.89 -16.94 22.53
N GLY A 107 0.18 -17.37 21.91
CA GLY A 107 0.20 -18.35 20.84
C GLY A 107 0.82 -19.67 21.31
N TYR A 108 0.84 -20.64 20.42
CA TYR A 108 1.46 -21.94 20.63
C TYR A 108 2.27 -22.32 19.39
N ASP A 109 3.53 -22.67 19.59
CA ASP A 109 4.36 -23.25 18.56
C ASP A 109 4.12 -24.76 18.53
N ALA A 110 3.44 -25.24 17.50
CA ALA A 110 3.05 -26.64 17.38
C ALA A 110 4.21 -27.57 16.99
N ILE A 111 5.34 -27.00 16.56
CA ILE A 111 6.50 -27.79 16.15
C ILE A 111 7.51 -27.90 17.29
N ASP A 112 7.89 -26.77 17.89
CA ASP A 112 8.81 -26.77 19.03
C ASP A 112 8.08 -27.01 20.36
N HIS A 113 6.75 -27.20 20.30
CA HIS A 113 5.89 -27.57 21.42
C HIS A 113 6.02 -26.63 22.64
N HIS A 114 6.07 -25.32 22.40
CA HIS A 114 6.11 -24.33 23.48
C HIS A 114 5.14 -23.17 23.26
N ALA A 115 4.81 -22.46 24.32
CA ALA A 115 3.99 -21.26 24.24
C ALA A 115 4.80 -20.09 23.69
N VAL A 116 4.18 -19.27 22.81
CA VAL A 116 4.78 -18.08 22.24
C VAL A 116 3.96 -16.83 22.53
N LYS A 117 4.61 -15.70 22.72
CA LYS A 117 3.96 -14.41 22.94
C LYS A 117 4.91 -13.25 22.64
N CYS A 118 4.35 -12.04 22.49
CA CYS A 118 5.14 -10.83 22.40
C CYS A 118 6.03 -10.66 23.64
N ASP A 119 7.30 -10.34 23.44
CA ASP A 119 8.31 -10.03 24.44
C ASP A 119 8.85 -8.60 24.32
N LEU A 120 8.13 -7.75 23.55
CA LEU A 120 8.53 -6.42 23.11
C LEU A 120 9.88 -6.42 22.37
N CYS A 121 10.16 -7.48 21.60
CA CYS A 121 11.41 -7.69 20.86
C CYS A 121 12.65 -7.49 21.75
N HIS A 122 12.78 -8.28 22.81
CA HIS A 122 13.85 -8.17 23.79
C HIS A 122 15.23 -8.04 23.15
N ASP A 123 15.55 -8.87 22.17
CA ASP A 123 16.85 -8.89 21.51
C ASP A 123 17.14 -7.62 20.71
N ARG A 124 16.11 -7.05 20.04
CA ARG A 124 16.28 -5.76 19.35
C ARG A 124 16.55 -4.64 20.35
N ARG A 125 15.82 -4.63 21.47
CA ARG A 125 15.99 -3.63 22.53
C ARG A 125 17.38 -3.71 23.19
N ALA A 126 17.91 -4.91 23.36
CA ALA A 126 19.26 -5.12 23.91
C ALA A 126 20.37 -4.45 23.08
N VAL A 127 20.11 -4.19 21.78
CA VAL A 127 21.03 -3.46 20.88
C VAL A 127 20.51 -2.05 20.53
N GLY A 128 19.63 -1.48 21.37
CA GLY A 128 19.13 -0.11 21.22
C GLY A 128 18.10 0.10 20.11
N ARG A 129 17.56 -0.97 19.50
CA ARG A 129 16.55 -0.86 18.43
C ARG A 129 15.13 -0.95 18.98
N ARG A 130 14.19 -0.26 18.33
CA ARG A 130 12.76 -0.34 18.63
C ARG A 130 12.19 -1.72 18.27
N PRO A 131 11.07 -2.15 18.89
CA PRO A 131 10.34 -3.34 18.46
C PRO A 131 10.03 -3.31 16.97
N ALA A 132 10.12 -4.45 16.28
CA ALA A 132 9.96 -4.54 14.82
C ALA A 132 8.59 -3.99 14.35
N CYS A 133 7.52 -4.28 15.08
CA CYS A 133 6.17 -3.78 14.77
C CYS A 133 6.07 -2.25 14.82
N ALA A 134 6.74 -1.61 15.77
CA ALA A 134 6.77 -0.15 15.89
C ALA A 134 7.65 0.50 14.81
N THR A 135 8.75 -0.16 14.44
CA THR A 135 9.67 0.34 13.39
C THR A 135 9.01 0.38 12.01
N VAL A 136 8.32 -0.69 11.63
CA VAL A 136 7.76 -0.80 10.27
C VAL A 136 6.43 -0.09 10.08
N CYS A 137 5.78 0.35 11.16
CA CYS A 137 4.42 0.89 11.10
C CYS A 137 4.33 2.12 10.18
N PRO A 138 3.62 2.06 9.04
CA PRO A 138 3.57 3.16 8.09
C PRO A 138 2.97 4.44 8.67
N GLY A 139 1.89 4.31 9.45
CA GLY A 139 1.18 5.43 10.05
C GLY A 139 1.67 5.85 11.45
N GLU A 140 2.78 5.25 11.92
CA GLU A 140 3.26 5.47 13.30
C GLU A 140 2.18 5.22 14.38
N ALA A 141 1.26 4.29 14.07
CA ALA A 141 0.18 3.92 14.97
C ALA A 141 0.65 3.14 16.20
N ILE A 142 1.88 2.61 16.18
CA ILE A 142 2.47 1.83 17.27
C ILE A 142 3.67 2.59 17.81
N THR A 143 3.56 3.11 19.02
CA THR A 143 4.65 3.76 19.75
C THR A 143 5.13 2.83 20.86
N PHE A 144 6.44 2.79 21.10
CA PHE A 144 7.08 2.00 22.15
C PHE A 144 7.81 2.93 23.13
N GLY A 145 7.62 2.72 24.42
CA GLY A 145 8.25 3.51 25.47
C GLY A 145 7.82 3.09 26.87
N ASP A 146 8.14 3.93 27.84
CA ASP A 146 7.61 3.79 29.19
C ASP A 146 6.12 4.12 29.22
N ARG A 147 5.36 3.38 30.03
CA ARG A 147 3.92 3.57 30.13
C ARG A 147 3.52 4.95 30.70
N ASP A 148 4.29 5.40 31.65
CA ASP A 148 3.98 6.69 32.30
C ASP A 148 4.26 7.86 31.38
N ASP A 149 5.33 7.81 30.57
CA ASP A 149 5.61 8.78 29.50
C ASP A 149 4.49 8.79 28.46
N HIS A 150 3.96 7.62 28.09
CA HIS A 150 2.81 7.54 27.20
C HIS A 150 1.56 8.19 27.80
N LEU A 151 1.29 7.99 29.10
CA LEU A 151 0.16 8.61 29.78
C LEU A 151 0.31 10.13 29.89
N GLU A 152 1.52 10.65 30.08
CA GLU A 152 1.79 12.09 30.05
C GLU A 152 1.55 12.66 28.66
N THR A 153 2.02 12.01 27.60
CA THR A 153 1.75 12.41 26.21
C THR A 153 0.26 12.47 25.92
N ILE A 154 -0.50 11.45 26.32
CA ILE A 154 -1.96 11.40 26.13
C ILE A 154 -2.66 12.56 26.82
N ARG A 155 -2.24 12.91 28.05
CA ARG A 155 -2.81 14.06 28.79
C ARG A 155 -2.49 15.37 28.12
N ALA A 156 -1.24 15.54 27.67
CA ALA A 156 -0.78 16.75 26.97
C ALA A 156 -1.54 16.97 25.64
N GLU A 157 -1.84 15.89 24.93
CA GLU A 157 -2.59 15.91 23.67
C GLU A 157 -4.12 15.97 23.86
N GLY A 158 -4.62 15.90 25.08
CA GLY A 158 -6.06 15.87 25.37
C GLY A 158 -6.78 14.64 24.80
N ARG A 159 -6.03 13.53 24.56
CA ARG A 159 -6.53 12.28 23.99
C ARG A 159 -7.13 11.38 25.09
N ARG A 160 -7.90 10.39 24.66
CA ARG A 160 -8.45 9.37 25.54
C ARG A 160 -7.85 8.01 25.25
N ALA A 161 -7.59 7.28 26.32
CA ALA A 161 -7.25 5.86 26.25
C ALA A 161 -8.51 5.00 26.43
N VAL A 162 -8.60 3.91 25.67
CA VAL A 162 -9.67 2.93 25.84
C VAL A 162 -9.44 2.18 27.14
N ASP A 163 -10.47 2.09 27.99
CA ASP A 163 -10.45 1.18 29.11
C ASP A 163 -10.64 -0.26 28.63
N HIS A 164 -9.61 -1.08 28.80
CA HIS A 164 -9.61 -2.48 28.38
C HIS A 164 -9.22 -3.45 29.51
N ASP A 165 -9.24 -2.98 30.75
CA ASP A 165 -8.92 -3.79 31.92
C ASP A 165 -10.13 -4.49 32.56
N ALA A 166 -11.05 -4.99 31.75
CA ALA A 166 -12.23 -5.73 32.19
C ALA A 166 -11.89 -6.94 33.09
N PHE A 167 -10.64 -7.39 33.11
CA PHE A 167 -10.17 -8.55 33.87
C PHE A 167 -9.36 -8.19 35.12
N LEU A 168 -9.23 -6.91 35.42
CA LEU A 168 -8.47 -6.38 36.56
C LEU A 168 -7.03 -6.88 36.64
N LEU A 169 -6.39 -6.99 35.47
CA LEU A 169 -5.00 -7.47 35.33
C LEU A 169 -3.99 -6.33 35.20
N ASN A 170 -4.46 -5.09 35.14
CA ASN A 170 -3.68 -3.88 34.96
C ASN A 170 -2.70 -4.00 33.77
N PRO A 171 -3.22 -3.99 32.51
CA PRO A 171 -2.41 -4.12 31.30
C PRO A 171 -1.43 -2.96 31.12
N SER A 172 -0.24 -3.23 30.54
CA SER A 172 0.76 -2.18 30.26
C SER A 172 0.49 -1.45 28.96
N ASN A 173 0.02 -2.15 27.93
CA ASN A 173 -0.27 -1.51 26.64
C ASN A 173 -1.45 -0.55 26.75
N ILE A 174 -1.43 0.48 25.90
CA ILE A 174 -2.44 1.53 25.86
C ILE A 174 -3.03 1.58 24.46
N PHE A 175 -4.35 1.70 24.35
CA PHE A 175 -5.05 1.91 23.11
C PHE A 175 -5.66 3.32 23.13
N LEU A 176 -5.34 4.15 22.12
CA LEU A 176 -5.91 5.48 21.98
C LEU A 176 -7.18 5.42 21.14
N GLU A 177 -8.24 6.06 21.65
CA GLU A 177 -9.48 6.27 20.91
C GLU A 177 -9.24 7.16 19.68
N ARG A 178 -10.14 7.05 18.71
CA ARG A 178 -10.18 7.95 17.58
C ARG A 178 -10.51 9.39 18.04
N ILE A 179 -9.89 10.36 17.39
CA ILE A 179 -10.13 11.79 17.64
C ILE A 179 -11.55 12.17 17.22
N LYS A 180 -12.05 11.56 16.14
CA LYS A 180 -13.41 11.78 15.65
C LYS A 180 -14.18 10.47 15.67
N ALA A 181 -15.23 10.41 16.45
CA ALA A 181 -16.21 9.35 16.35
C ALA A 181 -16.97 9.50 15.04
N SER A 182 -16.66 8.70 14.05
CA SER A 182 -17.43 8.66 12.79
C SER A 182 -18.72 7.84 12.87
N ALA A 183 -19.03 7.29 14.04
CA ALA A 183 -20.26 6.62 14.39
C ALA A 183 -20.47 6.69 15.92
N PRO A 184 -21.70 6.52 16.43
CA PRO A 184 -21.91 6.40 17.87
C PRO A 184 -20.99 5.30 18.37
N ALA A 185 -20.22 5.62 19.42
CA ALA A 185 -19.33 4.68 20.06
C ALA A 185 -20.13 3.40 20.35
N ALA A 186 -19.67 2.28 19.82
CA ALA A 186 -20.21 1.00 20.21
C ALA A 186 -20.05 0.93 21.75
N GLU A 187 -21.16 0.93 22.46
CA GLU A 187 -21.16 0.85 23.91
C GLU A 187 -20.31 -0.34 24.32
N GLY A 188 -19.25 -0.07 25.05
CA GLY A 188 -18.42 -1.07 25.70
C GLY A 188 -17.68 -1.99 24.74
N PHE A 189 -16.56 -1.51 24.17
CA PHE A 189 -15.56 -2.41 23.60
C PHE A 189 -14.99 -3.29 24.72
N THR A 190 -15.60 -4.45 24.91
CA THR A 190 -15.01 -5.51 25.71
C THR A 190 -14.15 -6.37 24.78
N MET A 191 -12.85 -6.39 24.98
CA MET A 191 -11.92 -7.34 24.33
C MET A 191 -12.27 -8.80 24.67
N ALA A 192 -13.18 -9.00 25.61
CA ALA A 192 -13.72 -10.26 26.05
C ALA A 192 -14.85 -10.71 25.13
N GLY A 193 -14.58 -11.60 24.24
CA GLY A 193 -15.63 -12.53 23.94
C GLY A 193 -15.86 -12.99 22.51
N ARG A 194 -15.27 -12.45 21.47
CA ARG A 194 -15.61 -12.92 20.11
C ARG A 194 -14.47 -13.51 19.28
N HIS A 195 -13.26 -13.45 19.75
CA HIS A 195 -12.16 -14.20 19.16
C HIS A 195 -11.36 -14.88 20.28
N ARG A 196 -11.92 -15.92 20.87
CA ARG A 196 -11.01 -17.02 21.21
C ARG A 196 -10.24 -17.25 19.91
N PRO A 197 -8.88 -17.21 19.91
CA PRO A 197 -8.18 -17.85 18.85
C PRO A 197 -8.86 -19.19 18.74
N ALA A 198 -9.42 -19.53 17.59
CA ALA A 198 -9.69 -20.92 17.34
C ALA A 198 -8.35 -21.57 17.66
N VAL A 199 -8.21 -22.13 18.82
CA VAL A 199 -7.25 -23.20 19.02
C VAL A 199 -7.65 -24.08 17.89
N ILE A 200 -6.81 -24.06 16.84
CA ILE A 200 -7.06 -24.86 15.67
C ILE A 200 -6.78 -26.26 16.14
N ASP A 201 -7.72 -26.80 16.85
CA ASP A 201 -7.81 -28.18 17.22
C ASP A 201 -8.44 -28.94 16.04
N ASP A 202 -7.92 -28.63 14.86
CA ASP A 202 -8.19 -29.41 13.65
C ASP A 202 -7.09 -30.48 13.56
N PRO A 203 -7.41 -31.73 13.91
CA PRO A 203 -6.46 -32.84 13.79
C PRO A 203 -5.88 -32.97 12.38
N LYS A 204 -6.62 -32.55 11.34
CA LYS A 204 -6.17 -32.55 9.95
C LYS A 204 -5.12 -31.47 9.66
N ARG A 205 -5.13 -30.35 10.38
CA ARG A 205 -4.07 -29.33 10.29
C ARG A 205 -2.83 -29.66 11.11
N ARG A 206 -2.95 -30.47 12.15
CA ARG A 206 -1.79 -31.04 12.87
C ARG A 206 -1.01 -32.03 12.05
N GLN A 207 -1.67 -32.75 11.12
CA GLN A 207 -1.02 -33.68 10.19
C GLN A 207 -0.46 -33.04 8.93
N ALA A 208 -0.81 -31.81 8.63
CA ALA A 208 -0.57 -31.20 7.32
C ALA A 208 0.79 -30.49 7.14
N LEU A 209 1.60 -30.38 8.20
CA LEU A 209 2.91 -29.71 8.10
C LEU A 209 3.96 -30.54 8.82
N SER A 210 4.61 -31.44 8.08
CA SER A 210 5.89 -32.01 8.51
C SER A 210 6.93 -30.86 8.52
N PRO A 211 7.94 -30.90 9.40
CA PRO A 211 9.06 -29.97 9.33
C PRO A 211 9.70 -29.89 7.94
N ASP A 212 9.62 -30.98 7.16
CA ASP A 212 10.16 -31.09 5.80
C ASP A 212 9.25 -30.44 4.74
N ASP A 213 7.96 -30.26 5.03
CA ASP A 213 7.00 -29.56 4.15
C ASP A 213 7.07 -28.04 4.25
N VAL A 214 7.77 -27.50 5.26
CA VAL A 214 7.95 -26.06 5.46
C VAL A 214 9.21 -25.62 4.71
N VAL A 215 9.05 -25.29 3.45
CA VAL A 215 10.13 -24.82 2.54
C VAL A 215 10.70 -23.44 2.95
N PHE A 216 10.40 -22.93 4.14
CA PHE A 216 10.87 -21.64 4.60
C PHE A 216 11.88 -21.78 5.73
N PRO A 217 13.03 -21.07 5.66
CA PRO A 217 14.09 -21.11 6.67
C PRO A 217 13.69 -20.44 8.00
N TYR A 218 12.39 -20.42 8.34
CA TYR A 218 11.88 -19.69 9.51
C TYR A 218 12.19 -20.35 10.85
N ARG A 219 12.73 -21.56 10.87
CA ARG A 219 13.01 -22.33 12.08
C ARG A 219 14.48 -22.55 12.33
N SER A 220 15.25 -21.61 11.91
CA SER A 220 16.66 -21.60 12.25
C SER A 220 16.89 -21.02 13.64
N THR A 221 17.90 -21.52 14.34
CA THR A 221 18.39 -20.92 15.58
C THR A 221 18.73 -19.43 15.35
N ARG A 222 18.87 -18.64 16.43
CA ARG A 222 19.26 -17.23 16.33
C ARG A 222 20.55 -17.06 15.51
N GLU A 223 21.51 -17.96 15.66
CA GLU A 223 22.78 -17.96 14.90
C GLU A 223 22.57 -18.25 13.42
N GLN A 224 21.69 -19.19 13.09
CA GLN A 224 21.30 -19.47 11.70
C GLN A 224 20.56 -18.31 11.04
N ARG A 225 19.87 -17.45 11.81
CA ARG A 225 19.19 -16.25 11.32
C ARG A 225 20.06 -15.00 11.28
N ALA A 226 21.27 -15.05 11.85
CA ALA A 226 22.20 -13.94 11.75
C ALA A 226 22.71 -13.84 10.30
N PRO A 227 22.49 -12.72 9.60
CA PRO A 227 23.00 -12.55 8.24
C PRO A 227 24.51 -12.41 8.25
N ASP A 228 25.17 -12.93 7.24
CA ASP A 228 26.59 -12.67 6.97
C ASP A 228 26.78 -11.41 6.09
N LYS A 229 25.71 -10.99 5.38
CA LYS A 229 25.71 -9.80 4.53
C LYS A 229 24.33 -9.15 4.50
N ILE A 230 24.31 -7.82 4.49
CA ILE A 230 23.11 -7.01 4.29
C ILE A 230 23.32 -6.14 3.05
N ILE A 231 22.36 -6.17 2.13
CA ILE A 231 22.39 -5.38 0.89
C ILE A 231 21.18 -4.44 0.89
N SER A 232 21.42 -3.16 0.66
CA SER A 232 20.34 -2.18 0.46
C SER A 232 19.79 -2.26 -0.95
N GLY A 233 18.49 -2.07 -1.07
CA GLY A 233 17.77 -2.07 -2.33
C GLY A 233 16.40 -1.40 -2.22
N GLY A 234 15.55 -1.60 -3.21
CA GLY A 234 14.20 -1.05 -3.24
C GLY A 234 13.15 -2.11 -3.51
N CYS A 235 12.00 -1.97 -2.87
CA CYS A 235 10.82 -2.79 -3.17
C CYS A 235 10.19 -2.33 -4.49
N THR A 236 9.91 -3.27 -5.40
CA THR A 236 9.34 -2.98 -6.73
C THR A 236 7.87 -3.43 -6.88
N ILE A 237 7.21 -3.86 -5.79
CA ILE A 237 5.82 -4.36 -5.86
C ILE A 237 4.82 -3.26 -6.20
N CYS A 238 5.02 -2.05 -5.68
CA CYS A 238 4.16 -0.90 -5.97
C CYS A 238 4.98 0.37 -6.28
N PHE A 239 4.32 1.48 -6.61
CA PHE A 239 4.97 2.74 -6.99
C PHE A 239 5.66 3.49 -5.84
N ASN A 240 5.56 3.03 -4.59
CA ASN A 240 6.28 3.64 -3.47
C ASN A 240 7.79 3.40 -3.51
N CYS A 241 8.23 2.31 -4.12
CA CYS A 241 9.65 1.95 -4.21
C CYS A 241 10.37 2.02 -2.85
N CYS A 242 9.72 1.55 -1.78
CA CYS A 242 10.24 1.65 -0.41
C CYS A 242 11.65 1.11 -0.30
N PRO A 243 12.59 1.82 0.36
CA PRO A 243 13.92 1.34 0.63
C PRO A 243 13.89 0.10 1.52
N THR A 244 14.54 -0.96 1.09
CA THR A 244 14.58 -2.26 1.77
C THR A 244 16.01 -2.71 2.00
N GLN A 245 16.18 -3.56 3.00
CA GLN A 245 17.41 -4.31 3.27
C GLN A 245 17.16 -5.80 3.08
N TYR A 246 18.00 -6.43 2.28
CA TYR A 246 18.02 -7.86 2.04
C TYR A 246 19.12 -8.47 2.90
N HIS A 247 18.72 -9.33 3.82
CA HIS A 247 19.62 -10.03 4.73
C HIS A 247 19.99 -11.37 4.09
N LEU A 248 21.27 -11.59 3.87
CA LEU A 248 21.79 -12.79 3.23
C LEU A 248 22.50 -13.66 4.26
N LYS A 249 22.43 -14.97 4.05
CA LYS A 249 23.20 -16.01 4.72
C LYS A 249 23.63 -17.02 3.65
N ASP A 250 24.91 -17.30 3.58
CA ASP A 250 25.48 -18.24 2.60
C ASP A 250 25.00 -17.97 1.15
N GLY A 251 24.94 -16.67 0.78
CA GLY A 251 24.50 -16.21 -0.54
C GLY A 251 22.98 -16.25 -0.77
N LYS A 252 22.18 -16.71 0.17
CA LYS A 252 20.71 -16.77 0.08
C LYS A 252 20.04 -15.66 0.87
N VAL A 253 18.98 -15.07 0.33
CA VAL A 253 18.18 -14.09 1.07
C VAL A 253 17.34 -14.83 2.10
N ILE A 254 17.55 -14.51 3.38
CA ILE A 254 16.84 -15.12 4.51
C ILE A 254 15.79 -14.20 5.13
N ARG A 255 15.88 -12.88 4.88
CA ARG A 255 14.94 -11.90 5.43
C ARG A 255 14.94 -10.62 4.59
N VAL A 256 13.80 -9.95 4.52
CA VAL A 256 13.64 -8.61 3.93
C VAL A 256 13.06 -7.68 5.00
N THR A 257 13.71 -6.53 5.22
CA THR A 257 13.24 -5.49 6.14
C THR A 257 13.20 -4.14 5.45
N GLY A 258 12.55 -3.14 6.07
CA GLY A 258 12.75 -1.75 5.67
C GLY A 258 14.15 -1.28 6.04
N ASN A 259 14.68 -0.33 5.30
CA ASN A 259 15.94 0.31 5.61
C ASN A 259 15.73 1.36 6.72
N GLU A 260 16.19 1.05 7.93
CA GLU A 260 16.06 1.94 9.10
C GLU A 260 16.96 3.17 9.00
N ASP A 261 18.03 3.12 8.19
CA ASP A 261 18.96 4.23 7.98
C ASP A 261 18.46 5.24 6.94
N ASP A 262 17.37 4.94 6.21
CA ASP A 262 16.78 5.86 5.26
C ASP A 262 16.13 7.05 6.00
N PRO A 263 16.51 8.31 5.69
CA PRO A 263 16.08 9.47 6.45
C PRO A 263 14.59 9.77 6.31
N GLN A 264 13.97 9.37 5.20
CA GLN A 264 12.56 9.62 4.91
C GLN A 264 11.66 8.47 5.39
N TRP A 265 12.02 7.24 5.06
CA TRP A 265 11.20 6.07 5.28
C TRP A 265 11.43 5.41 6.63
N LYS A 266 12.65 5.56 7.21
CA LYS A 266 13.01 5.10 8.56
C LYS A 266 12.56 3.67 8.86
N GLY A 267 12.78 2.76 7.91
CA GLY A 267 12.41 1.36 8.04
C GLY A 267 10.93 1.03 7.78
N LYS A 268 10.11 2.00 7.39
CA LYS A 268 8.69 1.78 7.12
C LYS A 268 8.50 0.99 5.83
N VAL A 269 7.83 -0.16 5.94
CA VAL A 269 7.47 -1.01 4.80
C VAL A 269 6.12 -1.67 5.04
N CYS A 270 5.43 -2.01 3.96
CA CYS A 270 4.18 -2.75 4.05
C CYS A 270 4.41 -4.27 4.02
N PRO A 271 3.43 -5.10 4.34
CA PRO A 271 3.61 -6.55 4.36
C PRO A 271 3.99 -7.13 3.00
N LYS A 272 3.59 -6.48 1.90
CA LYS A 272 3.93 -6.94 0.53
C LYS A 272 5.43 -7.06 0.31
N SER A 273 6.23 -6.09 0.78
CA SER A 273 7.70 -6.16 0.67
C SER A 273 8.30 -7.25 1.55
N GLN A 274 7.69 -7.52 2.70
CA GLN A 274 8.17 -8.55 3.61
C GLN A 274 7.90 -9.97 3.08
N PHE A 275 6.87 -10.13 2.23
CA PHE A 275 6.57 -11.38 1.52
C PHE A 275 7.39 -11.61 0.23
N LEU A 276 8.29 -10.69 -0.13
CA LEU A 276 9.17 -10.89 -1.29
C LEU A 276 9.99 -12.18 -1.19
N LEU A 277 10.37 -12.57 0.03
CA LEU A 277 11.12 -13.80 0.26
C LEU A 277 10.32 -15.04 -0.13
N GLN A 278 9.03 -15.12 0.26
CA GLN A 278 8.16 -16.23 -0.10
C GLN A 278 7.93 -16.28 -1.61
N LEU A 279 7.72 -15.11 -2.22
CA LEU A 279 7.55 -15.01 -3.67
C LEU A 279 8.81 -15.47 -4.42
N HIS A 280 9.99 -15.10 -3.92
CA HIS A 280 11.28 -15.48 -4.52
C HIS A 280 11.56 -16.96 -4.39
N ASN A 281 11.28 -17.54 -3.24
CA ASN A 281 11.60 -18.94 -2.91
C ASN A 281 10.41 -19.89 -3.09
N SER A 282 9.34 -19.46 -3.78
CA SER A 282 8.19 -20.34 -4.03
C SER A 282 8.63 -21.62 -4.75
N PRO A 283 8.20 -22.81 -4.28
CA PRO A 283 8.49 -24.08 -4.98
C PRO A 283 7.85 -24.13 -6.37
N ASP A 284 6.77 -23.37 -6.59
CA ASP A 284 6.10 -23.28 -7.88
C ASP A 284 6.77 -22.29 -8.84
N ARG A 285 7.88 -21.65 -8.42
CA ARG A 285 8.58 -20.70 -9.26
C ARG A 285 9.24 -21.40 -10.43
N LEU A 286 8.97 -20.93 -11.65
CA LEU A 286 9.62 -21.43 -12.85
C LEU A 286 11.11 -21.01 -12.84
N THR A 287 12.00 -22.00 -12.93
CA THR A 287 13.46 -21.81 -12.92
C THR A 287 14.09 -22.10 -14.29
N GLN A 288 13.32 -22.61 -15.24
CA GLN A 288 13.74 -22.93 -16.59
C GLN A 288 12.57 -22.74 -17.57
N PRO A 289 12.84 -22.61 -18.88
CA PRO A 289 11.80 -22.51 -19.89
C PRO A 289 10.92 -23.76 -19.93
N LEU A 290 9.65 -23.58 -20.23
CA LEU A 290 8.69 -24.66 -20.39
C LEU A 290 8.12 -24.64 -21.81
N LYS A 291 8.11 -25.82 -22.45
CA LYS A 291 7.47 -26.03 -23.75
C LYS A 291 6.15 -26.75 -23.58
N ARG A 292 5.10 -26.26 -24.21
CA ARG A 292 3.80 -26.93 -24.21
C ARG A 292 3.85 -28.20 -25.06
N VAL A 293 3.44 -29.32 -24.47
CA VAL A 293 3.40 -30.64 -25.15
C VAL A 293 1.98 -31.15 -25.40
N GLY A 294 0.97 -30.42 -24.87
CA GLY A 294 -0.44 -30.72 -25.09
C GLY A 294 -1.14 -29.68 -25.98
N LYS A 295 -2.45 -29.85 -26.16
CA LYS A 295 -3.29 -28.86 -26.83
C LYS A 295 -3.36 -27.58 -26.00
N ARG A 296 -3.67 -26.45 -26.67
CA ARG A 296 -3.92 -25.17 -25.99
C ARG A 296 -5.04 -25.36 -24.96
N GLY A 297 -4.79 -24.95 -23.70
CA GLY A 297 -5.72 -25.06 -22.58
C GLY A 297 -5.57 -26.32 -21.73
N GLU A 298 -4.82 -27.35 -22.15
CA GLU A 298 -4.61 -28.56 -21.36
C GLU A 298 -3.62 -28.37 -20.19
N GLY A 299 -2.83 -27.30 -20.18
CA GLY A 299 -1.88 -27.02 -19.11
C GLY A 299 -0.70 -27.98 -19.02
N LYS A 300 -0.39 -28.73 -20.10
CA LYS A 300 0.70 -29.70 -20.14
C LYS A 300 1.96 -29.06 -20.68
N PHE A 301 3.02 -29.05 -19.88
CA PHE A 301 4.30 -28.43 -20.21
C PHE A 301 5.45 -29.36 -19.81
N GLU A 302 6.56 -29.31 -20.55
CA GLU A 302 7.81 -29.96 -20.21
C GLU A 302 8.95 -28.95 -20.17
N PRO A 303 9.92 -29.13 -19.24
CA PRO A 303 11.11 -28.30 -19.18
C PRO A 303 11.99 -28.48 -20.41
N ILE A 304 12.52 -27.39 -20.94
CA ILE A 304 13.49 -27.37 -22.03
C ILE A 304 14.69 -26.46 -21.68
N SER A 305 15.79 -26.60 -22.39
CA SER A 305 16.94 -25.72 -22.21
C SER A 305 16.65 -24.32 -22.72
N TRP A 306 17.42 -23.32 -22.23
CA TRP A 306 17.38 -21.96 -22.75
C TRP A 306 17.76 -21.88 -24.22
N GLU A 307 18.77 -22.63 -24.65
CA GLU A 307 19.20 -22.72 -26.05
C GLU A 307 18.07 -23.19 -26.96
N GLN A 308 17.46 -24.34 -26.61
CA GLN A 308 16.33 -24.85 -27.35
C GLN A 308 15.16 -23.85 -27.40
N ALA A 309 14.83 -23.20 -26.27
CA ALA A 309 13.75 -22.22 -26.24
C ALA A 309 14.01 -21.03 -27.15
N LEU A 310 15.24 -20.48 -27.11
CA LEU A 310 15.62 -19.33 -27.91
C LEU A 310 15.67 -19.65 -29.40
N ASP A 311 16.22 -20.82 -29.78
CA ASP A 311 16.29 -21.24 -31.17
C ASP A 311 14.91 -21.47 -31.77
N GLU A 312 14.03 -22.17 -31.06
CA GLU A 312 12.66 -22.42 -31.53
C GLU A 312 11.83 -21.13 -31.65
N ILE A 313 11.99 -20.20 -30.68
CA ILE A 313 11.30 -18.89 -30.72
C ILE A 313 11.83 -18.06 -31.89
N ALA A 314 13.16 -17.99 -32.07
CA ALA A 314 13.78 -17.24 -33.16
C ALA A 314 13.32 -17.76 -34.52
N ALA A 315 13.37 -19.07 -34.73
CA ALA A 315 12.93 -19.70 -35.96
C ALA A 315 11.46 -19.37 -36.30
N LYS A 316 10.56 -19.43 -35.31
CA LYS A 316 9.15 -19.09 -35.51
C LYS A 316 8.94 -17.60 -35.81
N LEU A 317 9.63 -16.72 -35.10
CA LEU A 317 9.54 -15.29 -35.35
C LEU A 317 10.04 -14.91 -36.74
N GLU A 318 11.19 -15.49 -37.18
CA GLU A 318 11.72 -15.24 -38.52
C GLU A 318 10.79 -15.82 -39.62
N ALA A 319 10.12 -16.94 -39.39
CA ALA A 319 9.11 -17.46 -40.29
C ALA A 319 7.91 -16.51 -40.46
N VAL A 320 7.38 -16.01 -39.34
CA VAL A 320 6.28 -15.02 -39.36
C VAL A 320 6.72 -13.73 -40.07
N ARG A 321 7.95 -13.30 -39.82
CA ARG A 321 8.51 -12.12 -40.49
C ARG A 321 8.65 -12.32 -41.99
N ALA A 322 9.10 -13.49 -42.42
CA ALA A 322 9.27 -13.80 -43.83
C ALA A 322 7.93 -13.86 -44.60
N GLU A 323 6.89 -14.32 -43.93
CA GLU A 323 5.55 -14.48 -44.51
C GLU A 323 4.72 -13.19 -44.47
N HIS A 324 4.78 -12.45 -43.36
CA HIS A 324 3.85 -11.36 -43.07
C HIS A 324 4.50 -10.00 -42.80
N GLY A 325 5.83 -9.92 -42.78
CA GLY A 325 6.57 -8.70 -42.45
C GLY A 325 6.87 -8.53 -40.95
N PRO A 326 7.74 -7.58 -40.60
CA PRO A 326 8.09 -7.34 -39.19
C PRO A 326 6.94 -6.79 -38.35
N GLU A 327 5.97 -6.11 -38.96
CA GLU A 327 4.79 -5.51 -38.35
C GLU A 327 3.79 -6.56 -37.86
N ALA A 328 3.85 -7.80 -38.30
CA ALA A 328 3.04 -8.91 -37.81
C ALA A 328 3.35 -9.30 -36.35
N LEU A 329 4.47 -8.83 -35.80
CA LEU A 329 4.79 -9.02 -34.39
C LEU A 329 4.23 -7.89 -33.55
N ALA A 330 3.36 -8.20 -32.60
CA ALA A 330 2.91 -7.29 -31.57
C ALA A 330 3.48 -7.66 -30.19
N LEU A 331 3.92 -6.68 -29.44
CA LEU A 331 4.50 -6.84 -28.10
C LEU A 331 3.67 -6.10 -27.05
N PHE A 332 3.17 -6.86 -26.07
CA PHE A 332 2.43 -6.32 -24.93
C PHE A 332 3.23 -6.50 -23.64
N ALA A 333 3.55 -5.40 -22.96
CA ALA A 333 4.32 -5.42 -21.72
C ALA A 333 3.43 -5.16 -20.48
N GLY A 334 3.73 -5.84 -19.38
CA GLY A 334 3.10 -5.58 -18.09
C GLY A 334 3.65 -4.31 -17.40
N THR A 335 3.05 -3.91 -16.28
CA THR A 335 3.36 -2.61 -15.63
C THR A 335 4.61 -2.63 -14.77
N ARG A 336 4.99 -3.76 -14.14
CA ARG A 336 5.82 -3.70 -12.92
C ARG A 336 7.09 -4.52 -12.85
N THR A 337 7.58 -5.12 -13.85
CA THR A 337 8.95 -5.64 -13.87
C THR A 337 9.92 -4.51 -14.17
N GLY A 338 10.98 -4.36 -13.41
CA GLY A 338 11.93 -3.25 -13.42
C GLY A 338 11.95 -2.43 -14.72
N THR A 339 11.77 -1.14 -14.62
CA THR A 339 11.48 -0.24 -15.76
C THR A 339 12.51 -0.38 -16.87
N LEU A 340 13.77 -0.63 -16.53
CA LEU A 340 14.83 -0.86 -17.53
C LEU A 340 14.60 -2.18 -18.30
N THR A 341 14.30 -3.28 -17.58
CA THR A 341 14.07 -4.57 -18.22
C THR A 341 12.81 -4.55 -19.08
N ARG A 342 11.72 -4.01 -18.57
CA ARG A 342 10.43 -4.00 -19.25
C ARG A 342 10.36 -3.00 -20.41
N LYS A 343 10.73 -1.75 -20.16
CA LYS A 343 10.63 -0.70 -21.19
C LYS A 343 11.90 -0.59 -22.02
N GLY A 344 13.06 -0.84 -21.42
CA GLY A 344 14.35 -0.72 -22.06
C GLY A 344 14.62 -1.81 -23.09
N TYR A 345 14.73 -3.03 -22.63
CA TYR A 345 15.10 -4.15 -23.52
C TYR A 345 14.01 -4.47 -24.53
N ILE A 346 12.73 -4.39 -24.14
CA ILE A 346 11.63 -4.62 -25.08
C ILE A 346 11.64 -3.53 -26.18
N ARG A 347 11.86 -2.27 -25.82
CA ARG A 347 11.97 -1.19 -26.82
C ARG A 347 13.15 -1.38 -27.74
N LEU A 348 14.31 -1.77 -27.24
CA LEU A 348 15.46 -2.14 -28.07
C LEU A 348 15.11 -3.27 -29.02
N PHE A 349 14.44 -4.31 -28.52
CA PHE A 349 14.02 -5.43 -29.35
C PHE A 349 13.06 -4.98 -30.47
N THR A 350 12.04 -4.16 -30.16
CA THR A 350 11.09 -3.69 -31.18
C THR A 350 11.77 -2.83 -32.25
N GLN A 351 12.72 -1.96 -31.86
CA GLN A 351 13.49 -1.16 -32.78
C GLN A 351 14.39 -2.02 -33.70
N MET A 352 15.04 -3.03 -33.12
CA MET A 352 15.92 -3.94 -33.89
C MET A 352 15.12 -4.91 -34.77
N TRP A 353 13.91 -5.28 -34.35
CA TRP A 353 13.00 -6.12 -35.13
C TRP A 353 12.34 -5.34 -36.29
N GLY A 354 11.97 -4.10 -36.04
CA GLY A 354 11.30 -3.21 -37.00
C GLY A 354 9.76 -3.22 -36.88
N THR A 355 9.19 -3.70 -35.75
CA THR A 355 7.74 -3.64 -35.55
C THR A 355 7.32 -2.31 -34.92
N PRO A 356 6.22 -1.68 -35.39
CA PRO A 356 5.61 -0.54 -34.74
C PRO A 356 4.63 -0.95 -33.61
N ASN A 357 4.28 -2.23 -33.49
CA ASN A 357 3.23 -2.74 -32.61
C ASN A 357 3.78 -3.09 -31.22
N PHE A 358 4.02 -2.04 -30.45
CA PHE A 358 4.35 -2.16 -29.03
C PHE A 358 3.35 -1.40 -28.18
N THR A 359 2.85 -2.05 -27.15
CA THR A 359 2.07 -1.40 -26.10
C THR A 359 2.38 -1.99 -24.74
N ASP A 360 1.94 -1.30 -23.72
CA ASP A 360 1.94 -1.81 -22.36
C ASP A 360 0.56 -1.56 -21.70
N THR A 361 0.48 -1.69 -20.40
CA THR A 361 -0.76 -1.49 -19.67
C THR A 361 -1.16 -0.01 -19.51
N GLU A 362 -0.30 0.95 -19.87
CA GLU A 362 -0.57 2.38 -19.65
C GLU A 362 -1.84 2.88 -20.34
N PRO A 363 -2.17 2.49 -21.62
CA PRO A 363 -3.41 2.90 -22.27
C PRO A 363 -4.69 2.54 -21.48
N PHE A 364 -4.64 1.43 -20.74
CA PHE A 364 -5.76 0.95 -19.93
C PHE A 364 -5.66 1.34 -18.44
N CYS A 365 -4.63 2.06 -18.05
CA CYS A 365 -4.28 2.33 -16.66
C CYS A 365 -4.20 3.81 -16.33
N SER A 366 -3.21 4.52 -16.85
CA SER A 366 -2.89 5.89 -16.47
C SER A 366 -2.77 6.87 -17.63
N GLU A 367 -2.86 6.40 -18.86
CA GLU A 367 -2.65 7.27 -20.03
C GLU A 367 -3.69 8.39 -20.14
N ALA A 368 -4.94 8.14 -19.73
CA ALA A 368 -5.95 9.19 -19.64
C ALA A 368 -5.46 10.40 -18.83
N LYS A 369 -4.77 10.16 -17.72
CA LYS A 369 -4.13 11.21 -16.93
C LYS A 369 -2.88 11.76 -17.60
N ALA A 370 -2.05 10.92 -18.20
CA ALA A 370 -0.85 11.37 -18.90
C ALA A 370 -1.19 12.32 -20.04
N VAL A 371 -2.21 11.99 -20.84
CA VAL A 371 -2.75 12.87 -21.89
C VAL A 371 -3.30 14.16 -21.30
N ALA A 372 -4.00 14.09 -20.16
CA ALA A 372 -4.49 15.28 -19.48
C ALA A 372 -3.35 16.21 -19.04
N TYR A 373 -2.25 15.66 -18.49
CA TYR A 373 -1.05 16.44 -18.14
C TYR A 373 -0.44 17.11 -19.38
N ASP A 374 -0.26 16.36 -20.44
CA ASP A 374 0.33 16.88 -21.69
C ASP A 374 -0.48 18.06 -22.27
N GLN A 375 -1.80 17.98 -22.14
CA GLN A 375 -2.73 19.00 -22.62
C GLN A 375 -2.98 20.16 -21.64
N THR A 376 -2.39 20.14 -20.44
CA THR A 376 -2.61 21.16 -19.40
C THR A 376 -1.29 21.73 -18.88
N ILE A 377 -0.69 21.06 -17.89
CA ILE A 377 0.50 21.54 -17.18
C ILE A 377 1.81 20.94 -17.70
N GLY A 378 1.73 20.11 -18.73
CA GLY A 378 2.87 19.40 -19.33
C GLY A 378 3.31 18.16 -18.54
N MET A 379 3.95 17.22 -19.23
CA MET A 379 4.43 15.96 -18.61
C MET A 379 5.49 16.18 -17.52
N LEU A 380 6.27 17.23 -17.61
CA LEU A 380 7.26 17.60 -16.59
C LEU A 380 6.61 18.12 -15.30
N GLY A 381 5.41 18.67 -15.39
CA GLY A 381 4.59 19.05 -14.25
C GLY A 381 3.91 17.86 -13.56
N SER A 382 4.05 16.65 -14.10
CA SER A 382 3.47 15.46 -13.51
C SER A 382 4.11 15.17 -12.16
N GLY A 383 3.46 15.54 -11.13
CA GLY A 383 3.51 15.27 -9.69
C GLY A 383 4.68 14.63 -8.97
N ASN A 384 5.71 14.20 -9.68
CA ASN A 384 6.96 13.70 -9.07
C ASN A 384 7.92 14.82 -8.64
N SER A 385 7.54 16.06 -8.89
CA SER A 385 8.35 17.24 -8.59
C SER A 385 8.17 17.76 -7.17
N TYR A 386 7.19 17.22 -6.43
CA TYR A 386 6.91 17.65 -5.06
C TYR A 386 7.74 16.87 -4.05
N THR A 387 8.37 17.58 -3.14
CA THR A 387 9.08 16.96 -2.02
C THR A 387 8.10 16.50 -0.94
N PRO A 388 8.50 15.55 -0.10
CA PRO A 388 7.70 15.19 1.08
C PRO A 388 7.36 16.40 1.96
N GLY A 389 8.26 17.37 2.08
CA GLY A 389 8.03 18.61 2.85
C GLY A 389 6.95 19.48 2.24
N ASP A 390 6.87 19.55 0.93
CA ASP A 390 5.81 20.28 0.24
C ASP A 390 4.45 19.64 0.48
N LEU A 391 4.34 18.32 0.29
CA LEU A 391 3.10 17.58 0.53
C LEU A 391 2.68 17.64 2.00
N GLY A 392 3.64 17.59 2.93
CA GLY A 392 3.38 17.62 4.36
C GLY A 392 2.91 18.97 4.90
N SER A 393 2.94 20.03 4.09
CA SER A 393 2.53 21.37 4.50
C SER A 393 1.09 21.74 4.10
N ALA A 394 0.35 20.84 3.45
CA ALA A 394 -1.01 21.09 3.03
C ALA A 394 -1.97 21.25 4.22
N ALA A 395 -2.94 22.15 4.08
CA ALA A 395 -4.06 22.28 5.00
C ALA A 395 -5.25 21.39 4.61
N LEU A 396 -5.29 20.95 3.35
CA LEU A 396 -6.33 20.07 2.82
C LEU A 396 -5.77 19.00 1.91
N TYR A 397 -6.23 17.76 2.09
CA TYR A 397 -5.96 16.63 1.20
C TYR A 397 -7.27 16.12 0.60
N VAL A 398 -7.37 16.08 -0.72
CA VAL A 398 -8.56 15.56 -1.43
C VAL A 398 -8.17 14.36 -2.28
N TYR A 399 -8.86 13.25 -2.09
CA TYR A 399 -8.62 11.99 -2.82
C TYR A 399 -9.80 11.71 -3.75
N PHE A 400 -9.55 11.60 -5.04
CA PHE A 400 -10.51 11.23 -6.07
C PHE A 400 -10.20 9.82 -6.59
N GLY A 401 -11.04 8.84 -6.24
CA GLY A 401 -10.88 7.46 -6.65
C GLY A 401 -9.50 6.86 -6.33
N ASP A 402 -8.94 7.20 -5.18
CA ASP A 402 -7.58 6.80 -4.74
C ASP A 402 -7.58 6.19 -3.33
N ASN A 403 -7.59 4.88 -3.26
CA ASN A 403 -7.50 4.15 -1.99
C ASN A 403 -6.04 3.87 -1.60
N GLN A 404 -5.32 4.90 -1.18
CA GLN A 404 -3.89 4.80 -0.87
C GLN A 404 -3.58 3.93 0.35
N ALA A 405 -4.45 3.89 1.35
CA ALA A 405 -4.23 3.09 2.55
C ALA A 405 -4.04 1.60 2.23
N GLU A 406 -4.66 1.08 1.16
CA GLU A 406 -4.50 -0.29 0.70
C GLU A 406 -3.48 -0.42 -0.43
N SER A 407 -3.49 0.49 -1.41
CA SER A 407 -2.61 0.42 -2.58
C SER A 407 -1.17 0.86 -2.29
N ARG A 408 -0.99 1.88 -1.43
CA ARG A 408 0.29 2.50 -1.07
C ARG A 408 0.37 2.82 0.43
N PRO A 409 0.26 1.81 1.31
CA PRO A 409 0.10 2.03 2.77
C PRO A 409 1.17 2.92 3.40
N VAL A 410 2.42 2.82 2.94
CA VAL A 410 3.53 3.60 3.51
C VAL A 410 3.39 5.08 3.18
N HIS A 411 3.08 5.40 1.93
CA HIS A 411 2.85 6.80 1.54
C HIS A 411 1.62 7.38 2.23
N PHE A 412 0.51 6.64 2.25
CA PHE A 412 -0.69 7.06 2.96
C PHE A 412 -0.42 7.29 4.45
N GLY A 413 0.32 6.39 5.08
CA GLY A 413 0.68 6.53 6.49
C GLY A 413 1.47 7.80 6.78
N MET A 414 2.40 8.19 5.90
CA MET A 414 3.13 9.44 6.00
C MET A 414 2.22 10.67 5.84
N ILE A 415 1.36 10.68 4.82
CA ILE A 415 0.38 11.76 4.61
C ILE A 415 -0.55 11.89 5.82
N ASN A 416 -1.06 10.77 6.32
CA ASN A 416 -1.96 10.79 7.48
C ASN A 416 -1.24 11.27 8.77
N ASP A 417 0.03 10.94 8.95
CA ASP A 417 0.84 11.46 10.04
C ASP A 417 1.01 12.99 9.96
N TRP A 418 1.37 13.51 8.78
CA TRP A 418 1.47 14.97 8.56
C TRP A 418 0.13 15.65 8.76
N ARG A 419 -0.96 15.08 8.21
CA ARG A 419 -2.31 15.59 8.40
C ARG A 419 -2.66 15.76 9.87
N LEU A 420 -2.44 14.72 10.67
CA LEU A 420 -2.77 14.74 12.10
C LEU A 420 -1.90 15.73 12.89
N LYS A 421 -0.60 15.82 12.57
CA LYS A 421 0.32 16.78 13.22
C LYS A 421 -0.03 18.22 12.91
N ASN A 422 -0.50 18.51 11.70
CA ASN A 422 -0.79 19.86 11.24
C ASN A 422 -2.27 20.25 11.42
N GLY A 423 -3.12 19.34 11.87
CA GLY A 423 -4.57 19.57 11.94
C GLY A 423 -5.24 19.73 10.57
N ALA A 424 -4.61 19.22 9.49
CA ALA A 424 -5.12 19.36 8.14
C ALA A 424 -6.35 18.46 7.91
N LYS A 425 -7.27 18.95 7.06
CA LYS A 425 -8.49 18.24 6.68
C LYS A 425 -8.21 17.22 5.57
N MET A 426 -8.92 16.10 5.58
CA MET A 426 -8.91 15.11 4.52
C MET A 426 -10.32 14.85 4.01
N VAL A 427 -10.49 14.90 2.69
CA VAL A 427 -11.75 14.58 2.00
C VAL A 427 -11.49 13.44 1.01
N VAL A 428 -12.39 12.47 0.96
CA VAL A 428 -12.32 11.36 0.01
C VAL A 428 -13.58 11.30 -0.83
N VAL A 429 -13.41 11.29 -2.14
CA VAL A 429 -14.45 11.10 -3.15
C VAL A 429 -14.23 9.71 -3.75
N ASP A 430 -15.04 8.74 -3.35
CA ASP A 430 -14.93 7.34 -3.78
C ASP A 430 -16.31 6.68 -3.65
N PRO A 431 -16.77 5.90 -4.64
CA PRO A 431 -18.07 5.22 -4.54
C PRO A 431 -18.15 4.26 -3.35
N ARG A 432 -17.02 3.80 -2.86
CA ARG A 432 -16.92 2.82 -1.78
C ARG A 432 -16.29 3.44 -0.54
N LEU A 433 -16.79 3.09 0.65
CA LEU A 433 -16.10 3.39 1.90
C LEU A 433 -14.83 2.54 2.00
N THR A 434 -13.73 3.09 1.52
CA THR A 434 -12.41 2.45 1.56
C THR A 434 -11.71 2.69 2.89
N VAL A 435 -10.58 1.99 3.14
CA VAL A 435 -9.74 2.27 4.31
C VAL A 435 -9.24 3.72 4.30
N THR A 436 -8.93 4.29 3.13
CA THR A 436 -8.59 5.72 3.00
C THR A 436 -9.77 6.60 3.42
N ALA A 437 -10.96 6.30 2.91
CA ALA A 437 -12.18 7.03 3.23
C ALA A 437 -12.55 6.94 4.73
N SER A 438 -12.30 5.80 5.37
CA SER A 438 -12.56 5.63 6.80
C SER A 438 -11.68 6.51 7.70
N LYS A 439 -10.58 7.04 7.18
CA LYS A 439 -9.68 7.96 7.90
C LYS A 439 -9.92 9.43 7.54
N ALA A 440 -10.82 9.70 6.60
CA ALA A 440 -11.15 11.05 6.17
C ALA A 440 -12.08 11.77 7.15
N ASP A 441 -12.03 13.09 7.12
CA ASP A 441 -12.98 13.96 7.82
C ASP A 441 -14.34 13.96 7.13
N GLN A 442 -14.33 13.79 5.79
CA GLN A 442 -15.53 13.69 4.97
C GLN A 442 -15.31 12.66 3.86
N TRP A 443 -16.34 11.87 3.60
CA TRP A 443 -16.41 10.92 2.50
C TRP A 443 -17.66 11.18 1.67
N PHE A 444 -17.47 11.29 0.36
CA PHE A 444 -18.53 11.47 -0.62
C PHE A 444 -18.64 10.24 -1.51
N ALA A 445 -19.76 9.54 -1.41
CA ALA A 445 -20.07 8.36 -2.21
C ALA A 445 -20.53 8.78 -3.61
N VAL A 446 -19.60 9.16 -4.47
CA VAL A 446 -19.88 9.58 -5.85
C VAL A 446 -20.37 8.39 -6.69
N ARG A 447 -21.35 8.60 -7.57
CA ARG A 447 -21.72 7.58 -8.57
C ARG A 447 -20.55 7.33 -9.52
N PRO A 448 -20.18 6.06 -9.79
CA PRO A 448 -19.06 5.74 -10.67
C PRO A 448 -19.17 6.43 -12.04
N GLY A 449 -18.03 7.02 -12.49
CA GLY A 449 -17.95 7.70 -13.79
C GLY A 449 -18.52 9.12 -13.84
N THR A 450 -18.97 9.67 -12.71
CA THR A 450 -19.55 11.03 -12.64
C THR A 450 -18.63 12.08 -12.04
N ASP A 451 -17.39 11.72 -11.78
CA ASP A 451 -16.36 12.62 -11.21
C ASP A 451 -16.15 13.89 -12.05
N LEU A 452 -16.33 13.80 -13.38
CA LEU A 452 -16.24 14.98 -14.26
C LEU A 452 -17.32 16.01 -13.91
N ALA A 453 -18.55 15.57 -13.67
CA ALA A 453 -19.65 16.47 -13.29
C ALA A 453 -19.35 17.16 -11.96
N LEU A 454 -18.78 16.42 -10.98
CA LEU A 454 -18.33 16.98 -9.73
C LEU A 454 -17.23 18.04 -9.96
N ALA A 455 -16.18 17.71 -10.72
CA ALA A 455 -15.07 18.63 -10.99
C ALA A 455 -15.51 19.93 -11.68
N LEU A 456 -16.41 19.84 -12.65
CA LEU A 456 -16.98 21.01 -13.33
C LEU A 456 -17.80 21.88 -12.36
N ALA A 457 -18.60 21.25 -11.49
CA ALA A 457 -19.42 22.00 -10.52
C ALA A 457 -18.59 22.66 -9.42
N LEU A 458 -17.50 22.02 -8.99
CA LEU A 458 -16.55 22.64 -8.05
C LEU A 458 -15.92 23.90 -8.68
N ALA A 459 -15.47 23.81 -9.94
CA ALA A 459 -14.90 24.95 -10.64
C ALA A 459 -15.96 26.05 -10.95
N HIS A 460 -17.19 25.66 -11.32
CA HIS A 460 -18.30 26.61 -11.48
C HIS A 460 -18.52 27.43 -10.22
N HIS A 461 -18.63 26.76 -9.06
CA HIS A 461 -18.84 27.44 -7.77
C HIS A 461 -17.68 28.39 -7.42
N VAL A 462 -16.43 27.97 -7.68
CA VAL A 462 -15.26 28.83 -7.48
C VAL A 462 -15.38 30.12 -8.29
N PHE A 463 -15.76 30.04 -9.54
CA PHE A 463 -15.94 31.23 -10.39
C PHE A 463 -17.17 32.05 -10.02
N GLU A 464 -18.31 31.41 -9.75
CA GLU A 464 -19.56 32.09 -9.37
C GLU A 464 -19.40 32.97 -8.13
N HIS A 465 -18.57 32.53 -7.19
CA HIS A 465 -18.31 33.24 -5.92
C HIS A 465 -16.98 34.00 -5.91
N ASN A 466 -16.28 34.13 -7.04
CA ASN A 466 -14.99 34.81 -7.16
C ASN A 466 -13.94 34.31 -6.16
N LEU A 467 -13.85 33.00 -6.00
CA LEU A 467 -12.92 32.31 -5.09
C LEU A 467 -11.61 31.88 -5.76
N GLN A 468 -11.45 32.11 -7.06
CA GLN A 468 -10.20 31.81 -7.78
C GLN A 468 -9.05 32.67 -7.27
N ASP A 469 -7.84 32.14 -7.30
CA ASP A 469 -6.62 32.93 -7.15
C ASP A 469 -6.42 33.78 -8.41
N GLN A 470 -6.99 34.99 -8.39
CA GLN A 470 -6.98 35.90 -9.54
C GLN A 470 -5.56 36.19 -10.04
N ARG A 471 -4.62 36.40 -9.11
CA ARG A 471 -3.23 36.69 -9.45
C ARG A 471 -2.57 35.51 -10.15
N PHE A 472 -2.84 34.29 -9.68
CA PHE A 472 -2.30 33.08 -10.30
C PHE A 472 -2.93 32.85 -11.67
N CYS A 473 -4.25 33.03 -11.80
CA CYS A 473 -4.97 32.91 -13.07
C CYS A 473 -4.40 33.87 -14.11
N ASP A 474 -4.28 35.14 -13.80
CA ASP A 474 -3.82 36.18 -14.73
C ASP A 474 -2.37 35.99 -15.20
N ASN A 475 -1.51 35.39 -14.37
CA ASN A 475 -0.09 35.27 -14.67
C ASN A 475 0.30 33.89 -15.24
N TRP A 476 -0.46 32.83 -14.94
CA TRP A 476 0.01 31.46 -15.15
C TRP A 476 -1.01 30.51 -15.81
N VAL A 477 -2.28 30.91 -15.96
CA VAL A 477 -3.32 30.02 -16.50
C VAL A 477 -3.88 30.60 -17.80
N GLU A 478 -3.43 30.09 -18.92
CA GLU A 478 -3.96 30.48 -20.23
C GLU A 478 -5.39 29.98 -20.40
N GLY A 479 -6.29 30.85 -20.88
CA GLY A 479 -7.68 30.53 -21.22
C GLY A 479 -8.60 30.30 -20.01
N TRP A 480 -8.20 30.70 -18.81
CA TRP A 480 -9.03 30.53 -17.61
C TRP A 480 -10.37 31.29 -17.70
N ASP A 481 -10.36 32.48 -18.31
CA ASP A 481 -11.55 33.31 -18.52
C ASP A 481 -12.53 32.68 -19.52
N ALA A 482 -12.03 32.17 -20.63
CA ALA A 482 -12.84 31.45 -21.61
C ALA A 482 -13.45 30.18 -21.00
N TRP A 483 -12.71 29.48 -20.14
CA TRP A 483 -13.23 28.31 -19.45
C TRP A 483 -14.29 28.69 -18.40
N ARG A 484 -14.08 29.74 -17.64
CA ARG A 484 -15.10 30.32 -16.74
C ARG A 484 -16.39 30.61 -17.51
N ASP A 485 -16.29 31.37 -18.59
CA ASP A 485 -17.45 31.78 -19.40
C ASP A 485 -18.20 30.57 -19.97
N TYR A 486 -17.46 29.55 -20.39
CA TYR A 486 -18.03 28.28 -20.84
C TYR A 486 -18.80 27.56 -19.71
N LEU A 487 -18.19 27.43 -18.52
CA LEU A 487 -18.84 26.75 -17.38
C LEU A 487 -20.12 27.47 -16.96
N MET A 488 -20.05 28.80 -16.88
CA MET A 488 -21.20 29.63 -16.51
C MET A 488 -22.32 29.54 -17.55
N ALA A 489 -22.00 29.64 -18.83
CA ALA A 489 -22.97 29.54 -19.91
C ALA A 489 -23.65 28.15 -19.99
N LYS A 490 -22.93 27.08 -19.61
CA LYS A 490 -23.48 25.72 -19.58
C LYS A 490 -24.27 25.41 -18.30
N GLY A 491 -24.15 26.23 -17.26
CA GLY A 491 -24.86 26.04 -16.00
C GLY A 491 -24.43 24.76 -15.24
N TYR A 492 -23.14 24.42 -15.26
CA TYR A 492 -22.59 23.23 -14.57
C TYR A 492 -22.51 23.46 -13.06
N SER A 493 -23.62 23.94 -12.47
CA SER A 493 -23.70 24.31 -11.04
C SER A 493 -23.66 23.10 -10.11
N PRO A 494 -23.45 23.32 -8.79
CA PRO A 494 -23.58 22.28 -7.79
C PRO A 494 -24.96 21.58 -7.79
N ASP A 495 -26.03 22.31 -8.06
CA ASP A 495 -27.39 21.74 -8.16
C ASP A 495 -27.54 20.80 -9.36
N TRP A 496 -26.99 21.19 -10.52
CA TRP A 496 -26.91 20.32 -11.69
C TRP A 496 -26.13 19.03 -11.40
N ALA A 497 -24.95 19.15 -10.76
CA ALA A 497 -24.10 18.02 -10.47
C ALA A 497 -24.68 17.08 -9.41
N ALA A 498 -25.46 17.58 -8.46
CA ALA A 498 -26.08 16.75 -7.41
C ALA A 498 -26.97 15.64 -7.99
N GLY A 499 -27.77 15.96 -8.99
CA GLY A 499 -28.62 14.98 -9.69
C GLY A 499 -27.82 13.87 -10.41
N ILE A 500 -26.60 14.20 -10.85
CA ILE A 500 -25.73 13.28 -11.60
C ILE A 500 -24.88 12.45 -10.64
N THR A 501 -24.21 13.10 -9.71
CA THR A 501 -23.20 12.50 -8.82
C THR A 501 -23.79 11.75 -7.63
N GLY A 502 -25.00 12.14 -7.21
CA GLY A 502 -25.61 11.67 -5.97
C GLY A 502 -25.06 12.33 -4.71
N ILE A 503 -24.18 13.34 -4.84
CA ILE A 503 -23.67 14.15 -3.72
C ILE A 503 -24.57 15.38 -3.59
N GLU A 504 -24.99 15.72 -2.39
CA GLU A 504 -25.82 16.86 -2.12
C GLU A 504 -25.17 18.18 -2.58
N ALA A 505 -25.92 19.08 -3.21
CA ALA A 505 -25.41 20.33 -3.74
C ALA A 505 -24.71 21.19 -2.66
N ALA A 506 -25.21 21.18 -1.44
CA ALA A 506 -24.59 21.88 -0.31
C ALA A 506 -23.21 21.30 0.03
N GLN A 507 -23.04 19.99 -0.09
CA GLN A 507 -21.74 19.33 0.13
C GLN A 507 -20.74 19.65 -0.99
N ILE A 508 -21.20 19.76 -2.24
CA ILE A 508 -20.38 20.18 -3.37
C ILE A 508 -19.88 21.62 -3.16
N ARG A 509 -20.78 22.54 -2.76
CA ARG A 509 -20.41 23.92 -2.44
C ARG A 509 -19.37 23.98 -1.33
N ALA A 510 -19.60 23.27 -0.22
CA ALA A 510 -18.67 23.24 0.90
C ALA A 510 -17.29 22.71 0.52
N LEU A 511 -17.22 21.67 -0.33
CA LEU A 511 -15.96 21.15 -0.84
C LEU A 511 -15.24 22.17 -1.74
N ALA A 512 -15.96 22.89 -2.58
CA ALA A 512 -15.39 23.94 -3.43
C ALA A 512 -14.82 25.09 -2.59
N ASP A 513 -15.55 25.53 -1.55
CA ASP A 513 -15.08 26.53 -0.58
C ASP A 513 -13.83 26.04 0.16
N ASP A 514 -13.81 24.80 0.64
CA ASP A 514 -12.66 24.17 1.30
C ASP A 514 -11.42 24.18 0.39
N ILE A 515 -11.56 23.78 -0.86
CA ILE A 515 -10.45 23.72 -1.85
C ILE A 515 -9.92 25.13 -2.14
N ALA A 516 -10.81 26.10 -2.35
CA ALA A 516 -10.43 27.46 -2.72
C ALA A 516 -9.80 28.25 -1.57
N ARG A 517 -10.22 27.99 -0.33
CA ARG A 517 -9.80 28.75 0.86
C ARG A 517 -8.68 28.08 1.65
N ALA A 518 -8.33 26.83 1.35
CA ALA A 518 -7.27 26.13 2.05
C ALA A 518 -5.91 26.78 1.85
N ASP A 519 -5.13 26.91 2.93
CA ASP A 519 -3.72 27.27 2.81
C ASP A 519 -2.91 26.07 2.30
N GLY A 520 -3.08 25.80 1.01
CA GLY A 520 -2.55 24.65 0.29
C GLY A 520 -3.49 23.45 0.30
N CYS A 521 -3.83 22.99 -0.91
CA CYS A 521 -4.62 21.81 -1.17
C CYS A 521 -3.83 20.82 -2.04
N VAL A 522 -3.67 19.59 -1.56
CA VAL A 522 -3.12 18.47 -2.35
C VAL A 522 -4.25 17.59 -2.84
N MET A 523 -4.39 17.50 -4.15
CA MET A 523 -5.36 16.63 -4.80
C MET A 523 -4.69 15.37 -5.33
N PHE A 524 -5.20 14.22 -4.94
CA PHE A 524 -4.80 12.91 -5.46
C PHE A 524 -5.91 12.38 -6.37
N ALA A 525 -5.58 12.08 -7.61
CA ALA A 525 -6.49 11.43 -8.53
C ALA A 525 -5.85 10.12 -9.02
N ALA A 526 -6.55 9.00 -8.90
CA ALA A 526 -5.99 7.70 -9.24
C ALA A 526 -6.84 6.92 -10.26
N ARG A 527 -6.81 5.61 -10.19
CA ARG A 527 -7.43 4.75 -11.19
C ARG A 527 -8.96 4.85 -11.22
N GLY A 528 -9.57 5.22 -10.08
CA GLY A 528 -11.02 5.45 -10.01
C GLY A 528 -11.52 6.53 -10.94
N VAL A 529 -10.71 7.55 -11.25
CA VAL A 529 -11.06 8.61 -12.23
C VAL A 529 -10.43 8.39 -13.60
N ASN A 530 -9.35 7.60 -13.72
CA ASN A 530 -8.68 7.38 -14.99
C ASN A 530 -9.40 6.36 -15.89
N GLN A 531 -9.94 5.30 -15.28
CA GLN A 531 -10.43 4.12 -16.00
C GLN A 531 -11.93 4.24 -16.34
N HIS A 532 -12.33 5.42 -16.81
CA HIS A 532 -13.65 5.73 -17.35
C HIS A 532 -13.53 6.36 -18.73
N ALA A 533 -14.59 6.28 -19.52
CA ALA A 533 -14.62 6.85 -20.88
C ALA A 533 -14.29 8.35 -20.92
N ASN A 534 -14.60 9.08 -19.86
CA ASN A 534 -14.33 10.51 -19.69
C ASN A 534 -13.08 10.81 -18.83
N GLY A 535 -12.23 9.82 -18.56
CA GLY A 535 -11.10 9.93 -17.63
C GLY A 535 -10.13 11.06 -17.96
N THR A 536 -9.81 11.28 -19.23
CA THR A 536 -8.96 12.41 -19.67
C THR A 536 -9.59 13.75 -19.29
N GLN A 537 -10.87 13.95 -19.58
CA GLN A 537 -11.55 15.22 -19.30
C GLN A 537 -11.71 15.43 -17.78
N THR A 538 -11.97 14.36 -17.02
CA THR A 538 -12.04 14.42 -15.56
C THR A 538 -10.72 14.92 -14.97
N ASN A 539 -9.59 14.32 -15.39
CA ASN A 539 -8.28 14.76 -14.91
C ASN A 539 -7.96 16.20 -15.34
N ARG A 540 -8.30 16.61 -16.57
CA ARG A 540 -8.12 17.99 -17.02
C ARG A 540 -8.92 18.97 -16.16
N ALA A 541 -10.19 18.68 -15.87
CA ALA A 541 -11.04 19.53 -15.04
C ALA A 541 -10.49 19.65 -13.60
N LEU A 542 -10.00 18.56 -13.02
CA LEU A 542 -9.38 18.59 -11.69
C LEU A 542 -8.04 19.36 -11.69
N MET A 543 -7.24 19.26 -12.75
CA MET A 543 -6.00 20.03 -12.90
C MET A 543 -6.31 21.53 -13.03
N PHE A 544 -7.32 21.89 -13.81
CA PHE A 544 -7.78 23.27 -13.90
C PHE A 544 -8.31 23.79 -12.55
N LEU A 545 -9.06 22.98 -11.82
CA LEU A 545 -9.51 23.34 -10.47
C LEU A 545 -8.31 23.63 -9.55
N ALA A 546 -7.28 22.78 -9.58
CA ALA A 546 -6.06 23.01 -8.81
C ALA A 546 -5.33 24.30 -9.27
N ALA A 547 -5.32 24.59 -10.57
CA ALA A 547 -4.68 25.78 -11.12
C ALA A 547 -5.45 27.06 -10.74
N ILE A 548 -6.76 27.12 -10.97
CA ILE A 548 -7.54 28.34 -10.67
C ILE A 548 -7.62 28.67 -9.16
N THR A 549 -7.36 27.68 -8.31
CA THR A 549 -7.28 27.87 -6.86
C THR A 549 -5.84 28.07 -6.35
N GLY A 550 -4.86 28.29 -7.27
CA GLY A 550 -3.47 28.57 -6.93
C GLY A 550 -2.72 27.40 -6.29
N ASN A 551 -3.20 26.15 -6.49
CA ASN A 551 -2.62 24.96 -5.86
C ASN A 551 -1.60 24.22 -6.74
N ILE A 552 -1.03 24.90 -7.73
CA ILE A 552 0.06 24.37 -8.58
C ILE A 552 1.34 25.17 -8.31
N GLY A 553 2.45 24.45 -8.09
CA GLY A 553 3.77 25.09 -7.94
C GLY A 553 4.00 25.82 -6.61
N ARG A 554 3.19 25.56 -5.60
CA ARG A 554 3.35 26.14 -4.24
C ARG A 554 3.57 25.06 -3.20
N LYS A 555 4.19 25.43 -2.09
CA LYS A 555 4.29 24.58 -0.91
C LYS A 555 2.89 24.27 -0.35
N GLY A 556 2.61 23.01 -0.08
CA GLY A 556 1.30 22.54 0.40
C GLY A 556 0.21 22.48 -0.67
N GLY A 557 0.51 22.82 -1.93
CA GLY A 557 -0.42 22.72 -3.05
C GLY A 557 0.10 21.77 -4.12
N ALA A 558 -0.73 20.88 -4.62
CA ALA A 558 -0.38 19.97 -5.70
C ALA A 558 -1.60 19.30 -6.35
N PHE A 559 -1.53 19.04 -7.66
CA PHE A 559 -2.25 17.93 -8.27
C PHE A 559 -1.29 16.76 -8.42
N PHE A 560 -1.39 15.77 -7.55
CA PHE A 560 -0.36 14.78 -7.38
C PHE A 560 -0.58 13.54 -8.26
N ASN A 561 0.45 13.15 -9.00
CA ASN A 561 0.49 11.91 -9.76
C ASN A 561 1.59 10.99 -9.23
N PHE A 562 1.27 9.71 -9.07
CA PHE A 562 2.29 8.68 -8.89
C PHE A 562 2.76 8.18 -10.25
N GLY A 563 3.67 8.91 -10.87
CA GLY A 563 4.44 8.42 -12.00
C GLY A 563 5.84 8.01 -11.54
N THR A 564 6.38 6.92 -12.01
CA THR A 564 7.83 6.72 -11.98
C THR A 564 8.43 7.49 -13.13
N PRO A 565 9.50 8.28 -12.92
CA PRO A 565 10.28 8.79 -14.04
C PRO A 565 10.63 7.61 -14.95
N SER A 566 10.32 7.71 -16.22
CA SER A 566 10.82 6.71 -17.15
C SER A 566 12.34 6.86 -17.17
N PRO A 567 13.13 5.83 -16.85
CA PRO A 567 14.57 5.92 -16.97
C PRO A 567 14.88 6.26 -18.43
N VAL A 568 15.95 7.02 -18.63
CA VAL A 568 16.50 7.21 -19.96
C VAL A 568 16.87 5.83 -20.49
N VAL A 569 16.11 5.36 -21.46
CA VAL A 569 16.38 4.09 -22.12
C VAL A 569 17.28 4.39 -23.29
N ALA A 570 18.44 3.74 -23.37
CA ALA A 570 19.29 3.80 -24.54
C ALA A 570 18.50 3.33 -25.77
N ASN A 571 18.57 4.08 -26.85
CA ASN A 571 18.08 3.62 -28.14
C ASN A 571 19.02 2.54 -28.68
N ALA A 572 18.50 1.67 -29.53
CA ALA A 572 19.34 0.75 -30.28
C ALA A 572 20.37 1.56 -31.13
N PRO A 573 21.59 1.06 -31.32
CA PRO A 573 22.54 1.66 -32.27
C PRO A 573 21.88 1.84 -33.62
N ALA A 574 22.11 2.97 -34.27
CA ALA A 574 21.41 3.34 -35.51
C ALA A 574 21.58 2.30 -36.63
N ASP A 575 22.74 1.65 -36.69
CA ASP A 575 23.07 0.59 -37.65
C ASP A 575 22.33 -0.74 -37.34
N ARG A 576 21.73 -0.88 -36.16
CA ARG A 576 20.96 -2.07 -35.76
C ARG A 576 19.45 -1.82 -35.77
N ILE A 577 19.00 -0.59 -35.99
CA ILE A 577 17.59 -0.27 -36.14
C ILE A 577 17.13 -0.76 -37.52
N ARG A 578 16.20 -1.70 -37.53
CA ARG A 578 15.57 -2.16 -38.77
C ARG A 578 14.35 -1.27 -39.06
N HIS A 579 14.37 -0.61 -40.18
CA HIS A 579 13.24 0.13 -40.70
C HIS A 579 12.49 -0.74 -41.70
N PRO A 580 11.16 -0.84 -41.63
CA PRO A 580 10.38 -1.53 -42.64
C PRO A 580 10.56 -0.79 -43.99
N GLU A 581 10.56 -1.54 -45.10
CA GLU A 581 10.64 -0.96 -46.46
C GLU A 581 9.50 0.05 -46.70
N LYS A 582 8.34 -0.22 -46.15
CA LYS A 582 7.19 0.70 -46.10
C LYS A 582 6.83 0.94 -44.64
N PRO A 583 7.07 2.15 -44.11
CA PRO A 583 6.65 2.47 -42.76
C PRO A 583 5.14 2.32 -42.62
N MET A 584 4.72 1.42 -41.75
CA MET A 584 3.31 1.23 -41.41
C MET A 584 3.04 1.85 -40.05
N ALA A 585 1.88 2.47 -39.88
CA ALA A 585 1.43 2.94 -38.59
C ALA A 585 1.11 1.73 -37.68
N GLY A 586 1.48 1.79 -36.42
CA GLY A 586 1.09 0.77 -35.45
C GLY A 586 -0.42 0.69 -35.31
N VAL A 587 -0.94 -0.50 -35.12
CA VAL A 587 -2.37 -0.71 -34.85
C VAL A 587 -2.68 -0.21 -33.43
N ASN A 588 -3.75 0.59 -33.28
CA ASN A 588 -4.20 1.02 -31.96
C ASN A 588 -4.45 -0.20 -31.09
N PRO A 589 -3.88 -0.29 -29.86
CA PRO A 589 -4.02 -1.45 -28.97
C PRO A 589 -5.48 -1.85 -28.70
N ALA A 590 -6.40 -0.90 -28.68
CA ALA A 590 -7.82 -1.17 -28.51
C ALA A 590 -8.44 -1.97 -29.69
N ARG A 591 -7.76 -1.97 -30.84
CA ARG A 591 -8.17 -2.69 -32.05
C ARG A 591 -7.33 -3.93 -32.37
N TRP A 592 -6.40 -4.31 -31.49
CA TRP A 592 -5.55 -5.49 -31.74
C TRP A 592 -6.36 -6.76 -31.92
N LEU A 593 -7.41 -6.97 -31.11
CA LEU A 593 -8.27 -8.14 -31.27
C LEU A 593 -8.96 -8.19 -32.63
N ASP A 594 -9.42 -7.04 -33.12
CA ASP A 594 -10.03 -6.94 -34.45
C ASP A 594 -8.98 -7.25 -35.53
N ALA A 595 -7.79 -6.68 -35.44
CA ALA A 595 -6.70 -6.91 -36.38
C ALA A 595 -6.22 -8.37 -36.39
N MET A 596 -6.17 -9.03 -35.23
CA MET A 596 -5.87 -10.46 -35.11
C MET A 596 -6.92 -11.35 -35.79
N GLN A 597 -8.19 -10.92 -35.80
CA GLN A 597 -9.30 -11.68 -36.38
C GLN A 597 -9.50 -11.39 -37.87
N THR A 598 -9.28 -10.17 -38.30
CA THR A 598 -9.63 -9.68 -39.65
C THR A 598 -8.43 -9.44 -40.55
N ALA A 599 -7.22 -9.42 -39.98
CA ALA A 599 -6.00 -8.98 -40.66
C ALA A 599 -6.08 -7.56 -41.24
N ASP A 600 -6.88 -6.66 -40.66
CA ASP A 600 -7.05 -5.27 -41.07
C ASP A 600 -6.46 -4.32 -40.01
N PRO A 601 -5.53 -3.44 -40.35
CA PRO A 601 -4.98 -3.12 -41.68
C PRO A 601 -3.92 -4.12 -42.18
N TYR A 602 -3.43 -5.00 -41.33
CA TYR A 602 -2.50 -6.08 -41.62
C TYR A 602 -2.53 -7.13 -40.48
N PRO A 603 -2.12 -8.38 -40.73
CA PRO A 603 -2.10 -9.42 -39.69
C PRO A 603 -1.10 -9.07 -38.57
N ILE A 604 -1.51 -9.25 -37.32
CA ILE A 604 -0.66 -9.12 -36.13
C ILE A 604 -0.81 -10.32 -35.21
#